data_23a55bd26c3709a285bc9187abfba99a
#
_entry.id   23a55bd26c3709a285bc9187abfba99a
#
_cell.length_a   1.000
_cell.length_b   1.000
_cell.length_c   1.000
_cell.angle_alpha   90.00
_cell.angle_beta   90.00
_cell.angle_gamma   90.00
#
_symmetry.space_group_name_H-M   'P 1'
#
loop_
_entity.id
_entity.type
_entity.pdbx_description
1 polymer ?
#
loop_
_entity_poly.entity_id
_entity_poly.type
_entity_poly.pdbx_seq_one_letter_code
_entity_poly.pdbx_strand_id
1 'polypeptide(L)' 'ISPKAKTHILIIPKKPLLDISDFLQNADSLYQTYFWKSVDDIIDILGLRDKGFQIKTHKGKDGGQEVFHFHLHLLSNA' A
#
# COMPACT_ATOMS: atom_id res chain seq x y z
N ILE A 1 -3.63 -4.85 -13.95
CA ILE A 1 -3.45 -4.33 -14.27
C ILE A 1 -3.64 -3.37 -14.75
N SER A 2 -3.70 -2.69 -14.29
CA SER A 2 -4.04 -1.63 -15.00
C SER A 2 -3.06 -0.57 -15.01
N PRO A 3 -2.14 -0.63 -15.88
CA PRO A 3 -1.26 0.49 -16.08
C PRO A 3 -2.05 1.73 -16.50
N LYS A 4 -3.34 1.58 -16.65
CA LYS A 4 -4.19 2.69 -17.09
C LYS A 4 -5.05 3.26 -15.99
N ALA A 5 -4.82 2.89 -14.76
CA ALA A 5 -5.51 3.52 -13.65
C ALA A 5 -5.22 5.01 -13.65
N LYS A 6 -6.24 5.82 -13.51
CA LYS A 6 -6.05 7.27 -13.45
C LYS A 6 -5.31 7.72 -12.22
N THR A 7 -5.52 7.01 -11.12
CA THR A 7 -4.80 7.23 -9.89
C THR A 7 -3.96 5.99 -9.60
N HIS A 8 -2.66 6.18 -9.42
CA HIS A 8 -1.78 5.09 -9.03
C HIS A 8 -0.71 5.68 -8.12
N ILE A 9 -0.79 5.38 -6.84
CA ILE A 9 0.08 5.95 -5.83
C ILE A 9 0.75 4.82 -5.06
N LEU A 10 2.01 5.00 -4.74
CA LEU A 10 2.75 4.09 -3.87
C LEU A 10 2.74 4.65 -2.46
N ILE A 11 2.40 3.82 -1.50
CA ILE A 11 2.43 4.18 -0.09
C ILE A 11 3.50 3.33 0.56
N ILE A 12 4.52 3.98 1.10
CA ILE A 12 5.73 3.32 1.56
C ILE A 12 6.01 3.73 2.99
N PRO A 13 6.12 2.79 3.93
CA PRO A 13 6.52 3.14 5.29
C PRO A 13 7.98 3.57 5.31
N LYS A 14 8.32 4.43 6.26
CA LYS A 14 9.71 4.90 6.37
C LYS A 14 10.66 3.84 6.91
N LYS A 15 10.14 2.88 7.68
CA LYS A 15 10.97 1.82 8.21
C LYS A 15 11.38 0.85 7.10
N PRO A 16 12.60 0.31 7.16
CA PRO A 16 13.10 -0.59 6.12
C PRO A 16 12.53 -1.99 6.29
N LEU A 17 11.29 -2.19 5.86
CA LEU A 17 10.61 -3.47 5.89
C LEU A 17 10.65 -4.08 4.50
N LEU A 18 10.85 -5.39 4.41
CA LEU A 18 11.05 -6.05 3.14
C LEU A 18 9.77 -6.22 2.34
N ASP A 19 8.68 -6.57 3.03
CA ASP A 19 7.43 -6.91 2.37
C ASP A 19 6.28 -6.87 3.38
N ILE A 20 5.08 -7.23 2.94
CA ILE A 20 3.91 -7.22 3.82
C ILE A 20 4.07 -8.21 4.99
N SER A 21 4.70 -9.35 4.77
CA SER A 21 4.89 -10.31 5.87
C SER A 21 5.83 -9.75 6.93
N ASP A 22 6.90 -9.11 6.51
CA ASP A 22 7.83 -8.46 7.42
C ASP A 22 7.11 -7.37 8.23
N PHE A 23 6.30 -6.57 7.54
CA PHE A 23 5.50 -5.54 8.18
C PHE A 23 4.56 -6.14 9.24
N LEU A 24 3.83 -7.19 8.86
CA LEU A 24 2.84 -7.78 9.77
C LEU A 24 3.47 -8.46 10.97
N GLN A 25 4.64 -9.06 10.79
CA GLN A 25 5.28 -9.84 11.85
C GLN A 25 6.21 -9.02 12.71
N ASN A 26 6.84 -8.00 12.18
CA ASN A 26 7.93 -7.32 12.86
C ASN A 26 7.67 -5.86 13.19
N ALA A 27 6.76 -5.18 12.52
CA ALA A 27 6.40 -3.83 12.92
C ALA A 27 5.51 -3.91 14.16
N ASP A 28 5.74 -3.03 15.13
CA ASP A 28 4.90 -3.07 16.33
C ASP A 28 3.48 -2.58 16.00
N SER A 29 2.55 -2.90 16.90
CA SER A 29 1.14 -2.66 16.63
C SER A 29 0.81 -1.17 16.49
N LEU A 30 1.50 -0.32 17.21
CA LEU A 30 1.28 1.12 17.11
C LEU A 30 1.70 1.64 15.73
N TYR A 31 2.85 1.18 15.25
CA TYR A 31 3.32 1.56 13.92
C TYR A 31 2.37 1.07 12.83
N GLN A 32 1.88 -0.16 12.95
CA GLN A 32 0.90 -0.68 12.00
C GLN A 32 -0.37 0.15 12.00
N THR A 33 -0.85 0.52 13.18
CA THR A 33 -2.05 1.35 13.29
C THR A 33 -1.85 2.69 12.59
N TYR A 34 -0.73 3.35 12.84
CA TYR A 34 -0.44 4.62 12.19
C TYR A 34 -0.34 4.49 10.68
N PHE A 35 0.30 3.42 10.22
CA PHE A 35 0.42 3.19 8.78
C PHE A 35 -0.96 3.07 8.12
N TRP A 36 -1.83 2.25 8.69
CA TRP A 36 -3.17 2.04 8.12
C TRP A 36 -4.03 3.30 8.21
N LYS A 37 -3.88 4.07 9.29
CA LYS A 37 -4.59 5.35 9.38
C LYS A 37 -4.10 6.34 8.33
N SER A 38 -2.82 6.31 8.01
CA SER A 38 -2.29 7.14 6.92
C SER A 38 -2.87 6.74 5.58
N VAL A 39 -3.02 5.44 5.34
CA VAL A 39 -3.67 4.94 4.13
C VAL A 39 -5.11 5.46 4.06
N ASP A 40 -5.83 5.39 5.16
CA ASP A 40 -7.20 5.88 5.25
C ASP A 40 -7.28 7.37 4.93
N ASP A 41 -6.36 8.15 5.49
CA ASP A 41 -6.31 9.60 5.24
C ASP A 41 -6.04 9.90 3.77
N ILE A 42 -5.15 9.15 3.14
CA ILE A 42 -4.83 9.35 1.72
C ILE A 42 -6.06 9.07 0.86
N ILE A 43 -6.80 8.03 1.19
CA ILE A 43 -8.04 7.71 0.47
C ILE A 43 -9.01 8.89 0.52
N ASP A 44 -9.15 9.51 1.68
CA ASP A 44 -10.02 10.67 1.82
C ASP A 44 -9.49 11.89 1.08
N ILE A 45 -8.19 12.17 1.20
CA ILE A 45 -7.58 13.32 0.52
C ILE A 45 -7.79 13.23 -0.99
N LEU A 46 -7.69 12.02 -1.54
CA LEU A 46 -7.84 11.81 -2.96
C LEU A 46 -9.29 11.68 -3.41
N GLY A 47 -10.23 11.68 -2.47
CA GLY A 47 -11.65 11.59 -2.79
C GLY A 47 -12.07 10.23 -3.34
N LEU A 48 -11.40 9.15 -2.94
CA LEU A 48 -11.64 7.84 -3.52
C LEU A 48 -12.64 6.99 -2.74
N ARG A 49 -13.03 7.44 -1.54
CA ARG A 49 -13.85 6.60 -0.66
C ARG A 49 -15.15 6.17 -1.31
N ASP A 50 -15.83 7.09 -1.96
CA ASP A 50 -17.12 6.80 -2.61
C ASP A 50 -16.96 6.32 -4.04
N LYS A 51 -15.79 6.52 -4.63
CA LYS A 51 -15.58 6.16 -6.04
C LYS A 51 -14.97 4.78 -6.21
N GLY A 52 -14.28 4.31 -5.18
CA GLY A 52 -13.69 2.99 -5.20
C GLY A 52 -12.22 3.00 -5.56
N PHE A 53 -11.53 1.96 -5.09
CA PHE A 53 -10.09 1.86 -5.25
C PHE A 53 -9.65 0.42 -5.03
N GLN A 54 -8.42 0.13 -5.42
CA GLN A 54 -7.77 -1.14 -5.13
C GLN A 54 -6.53 -0.89 -4.32
N ILE A 55 -6.22 -1.82 -3.43
CA ILE A 55 -4.94 -1.84 -2.73
C ILE A 55 -4.27 -3.15 -3.06
N LYS A 56 -3.02 -3.07 -3.53
CA LYS A 56 -2.23 -4.23 -3.89
C LYS A 56 -0.86 -4.15 -3.24
N THR A 57 -0.34 -5.32 -2.87
CA THR A 57 1.05 -5.44 -2.50
C THR A 57 1.55 -6.80 -2.99
N HIS A 58 2.85 -6.90 -3.23
CA HIS A 58 3.47 -8.11 -3.75
C HIS A 58 4.52 -8.58 -2.76
N LYS A 59 4.52 -9.88 -2.48
CA LYS A 59 5.52 -10.47 -1.62
C LYS A 59 6.20 -11.62 -2.33
N GLY A 60 7.53 -11.54 -2.34
CA GLY A 60 8.35 -12.64 -2.80
C GLY A 60 8.26 -12.88 -4.30
N LYS A 61 9.02 -13.89 -4.74
CA LYS A 61 9.14 -14.18 -6.16
C LYS A 61 7.81 -14.58 -6.78
N ASP A 62 7.09 -15.49 -6.12
CA ASP A 62 5.82 -15.97 -6.67
C ASP A 62 4.71 -14.94 -6.56
N GLY A 63 4.89 -13.91 -5.74
CA GLY A 63 3.97 -12.80 -5.65
C GLY A 63 4.29 -11.64 -6.58
N GLY A 64 5.38 -11.77 -7.34
CA GLY A 64 5.77 -10.74 -8.30
C GLY A 64 6.47 -9.54 -7.69
N GLN A 65 7.09 -9.69 -6.53
CA GLN A 65 7.77 -8.58 -5.90
C GLN A 65 9.07 -8.26 -6.63
N GLU A 66 9.20 -7.02 -7.07
CA GLU A 66 10.40 -6.57 -7.78
C GLU A 66 11.25 -5.62 -6.94
N VAL A 67 10.64 -4.84 -6.07
CA VAL A 67 11.33 -3.93 -5.17
C VAL A 67 11.19 -4.45 -3.76
N PHE A 68 12.29 -4.75 -3.10
CA PHE A 68 12.27 -5.39 -1.79
C PHE A 68 12.25 -4.38 -0.65
N HIS A 69 11.30 -3.47 -0.74
CA HIS A 69 10.90 -2.58 0.32
C HIS A 69 9.37 -2.57 0.31
N PHE A 70 8.77 -2.89 1.44
CA PHE A 70 7.31 -2.98 1.54
C PHE A 70 6.65 -1.71 1.02
N HIS A 71 5.70 -1.89 0.14
CA HIS A 71 4.90 -0.77 -0.37
C HIS A 71 3.53 -1.27 -0.79
N LEU A 72 2.56 -0.37 -0.74
CA LEU A 72 1.22 -0.61 -1.26
C LEU A 72 1.04 0.19 -2.52
N HIS A 73 0.36 -0.42 -3.48
CA HIS A 73 -0.18 0.29 -4.63
C HIS A 73 -1.62 0.67 -4.33
N LEU A 74 -1.95 1.93 -4.43
CA LEU A 74 -3.31 2.42 -4.35
C LEU A 74 -3.72 2.85 -5.74
N LEU A 75 -4.72 2.17 -6.31
CA LEU A 75 -5.12 2.39 -7.68
C LEU A 75 -6.61 2.68 -7.76
N SER A 76 -6.97 3.56 -8.68
CA SER A 76 -8.36 3.84 -8.96
C SER A 76 -8.51 4.36 -10.39
N ASN A 77 -9.66 4.12 -10.96
CA ASN A 77 -10.01 4.70 -12.25
C ASN A 77 -10.78 6.01 -12.10
N ALA A 78 -10.82 6.52 -10.92
CA ALA A 78 -11.45 7.82 -10.69
C ALA A 78 -10.49 8.97 -10.93
#